data_2763f1a67d36e556b3081d679ffe8086
#
_entry.id   2763f1a67d36e556b3081d679ffe8086
#
_cell.length_a   1.000
_cell.length_b   1.000
_cell.length_c   1.000
_cell.angle_alpha   90.00
_cell.angle_beta   90.00
_cell.angle_gamma   90.00
#
_symmetry.space_group_name_H-M   'P 1'
#
loop_
_entity.id
_entity.type
_entity.pdbx_description
1 polymer ?
#
loop_
_entity_poly.entity_id
_entity_poly.type
_entity_poly.pdbx_seq_one_letter_code
_entity_poly.pdbx_strand_id
1 'polypeptide(L)'
;MPETTRLPRGIVSFPTDRHADARIFCLPYAGGSASIFAGWRHALPASLEVCAIELPGRGSRFAEPALTHMDAVVDELVRMVGDCPPAPFALFGHSMGAVVAAELARRLVELGRPPIALVASACAAPHLPIRREHVLHLLPRDALIEALIHLDGLPPIARERRDFLDTFMPTIRADLQCRETWRSTPHDLRIPVHVLTGADDGLVSEADALAWHAFTSTEFSIRRFDGGHFFIHSAMQAVLDHLAAIVQRSLALRHGESVAPARHACAPDHDRGMK
;
A
#
# COMPACT_ATOMS: atom_id res chain seq x y z
N MET A 1 -35.39 1.13 4.66
CA MET A 1 -34.13 0.41 4.41
C MET A 1 -33.17 1.41 3.82
N PRO A 2 -32.02 1.75 4.44
CA PRO A 2 -31.04 2.59 3.77
C PRO A 2 -30.54 1.81 2.54
N GLU A 3 -30.56 2.45 1.36
CA GLU A 3 -29.95 1.92 0.16
C GLU A 3 -28.47 1.63 0.47
N THR A 4 -28.09 0.37 0.44
CA THR A 4 -26.68 -0.05 0.49
C THR A 4 -26.03 0.51 -0.77
N THR A 5 -25.41 1.67 -0.66
CA THR A 5 -24.73 2.33 -1.78
C THR A 5 -23.61 1.38 -2.26
N ARG A 6 -23.86 0.74 -3.39
CA ARG A 6 -22.94 -0.25 -3.95
C ARG A 6 -21.67 0.48 -4.41
N LEU A 7 -20.52 0.05 -3.89
CA LEU A 7 -19.23 0.57 -4.35
C LEU A 7 -18.98 0.20 -5.83
N PRO A 8 -18.18 1.00 -6.54
CA PRO A 8 -17.80 0.74 -7.92
C PRO A 8 -17.13 -0.63 -8.09
N ARG A 9 -17.27 -1.20 -9.29
CA ARG A 9 -16.57 -2.43 -9.65
C ARG A 9 -15.06 -2.25 -9.49
N GLY A 10 -14.40 -3.24 -8.89
CA GLY A 10 -12.97 -3.18 -8.57
C GLY A 10 -12.66 -2.62 -7.19
N ILE A 11 -13.66 -2.22 -6.42
CA ILE A 11 -13.51 -1.96 -4.98
C ILE A 11 -14.25 -3.06 -4.23
N VAL A 12 -13.50 -3.84 -3.48
CA VAL A 12 -14.04 -4.87 -2.58
C VAL A 12 -14.11 -4.24 -1.18
N SER A 13 -15.31 -3.86 -0.78
CA SER A 13 -15.54 -3.40 0.58
C SER A 13 -15.75 -4.59 1.51
N PHE A 14 -15.24 -4.43 2.70
CA PHE A 14 -15.53 -5.29 3.84
C PHE A 14 -16.37 -4.46 4.82
N PRO A 15 -17.70 -4.39 4.60
CA PRO A 15 -18.57 -3.49 5.35
C PRO A 15 -18.57 -3.81 6.83
N THR A 16 -18.72 -2.76 7.62
CA THR A 16 -18.98 -2.83 9.05
C THR A 16 -20.47 -2.71 9.31
N ASP A 17 -20.94 -3.16 10.47
CA ASP A 17 -22.35 -3.05 10.87
C ASP A 17 -22.78 -1.60 11.21
N ARG A 18 -21.86 -0.65 11.14
CA ARG A 18 -22.04 0.76 11.44
C ARG A 18 -21.59 1.64 10.29
N HIS A 19 -22.07 2.88 10.27
CA HIS A 19 -21.57 3.90 9.35
C HIS A 19 -20.10 4.18 9.68
N ALA A 20 -19.22 4.01 8.71
CA ALA A 20 -17.80 4.27 8.90
C ALA A 20 -17.50 5.78 8.86
N ASP A 21 -16.63 6.24 9.75
CA ASP A 21 -16.16 7.64 9.80
C ASP A 21 -15.18 7.95 8.67
N ALA A 22 -14.42 6.95 8.25
CA ALA A 22 -13.49 7.05 7.12
C ALA A 22 -13.33 5.71 6.39
N ARG A 23 -12.85 5.80 5.14
CA ARG A 23 -12.42 4.67 4.32
C ARG A 23 -10.92 4.56 4.26
N ILE A 24 -10.43 3.34 4.12
CA ILE A 24 -9.03 3.06 3.80
C ILE A 24 -9.00 2.33 2.46
N PHE A 25 -8.59 3.00 1.40
CA PHE A 25 -8.35 2.33 0.13
C PHE A 25 -7.01 1.61 0.18
N CYS A 26 -7.06 0.28 0.10
CA CYS A 26 -5.90 -0.59 0.24
C CYS A 26 -5.45 -1.11 -1.12
N LEU A 27 -4.24 -0.76 -1.52
CA LEU A 27 -3.62 -1.13 -2.80
C LEU A 27 -2.61 -2.26 -2.59
N PRO A 28 -2.77 -3.39 -3.30
CA PRO A 28 -1.93 -4.57 -3.10
C PRO A 28 -0.53 -4.41 -3.72
N TYR A 29 0.37 -5.27 -3.29
CA TYR A 29 1.67 -5.50 -3.95
C TYR A 29 1.50 -6.19 -5.32
N ALA A 30 2.57 -6.25 -6.12
CA ALA A 30 2.57 -6.88 -7.44
C ALA A 30 2.07 -8.35 -7.37
N GLY A 31 1.10 -8.69 -8.21
CA GLY A 31 0.43 -10.01 -8.22
C GLY A 31 -0.60 -10.20 -7.11
N GLY A 32 -0.69 -9.29 -6.14
CA GLY A 32 -1.68 -9.35 -5.07
C GLY A 32 -3.09 -8.98 -5.53
N SER A 33 -4.10 -9.46 -4.81
CA SER A 33 -5.52 -9.16 -5.04
C SER A 33 -6.14 -8.53 -3.80
N ALA A 34 -7.39 -8.06 -3.89
CA ALA A 34 -8.13 -7.54 -2.76
C ALA A 34 -8.22 -8.52 -1.58
N SER A 35 -8.12 -9.83 -1.84
CA SER A 35 -8.22 -10.87 -0.81
C SER A 35 -7.13 -10.81 0.26
N ILE A 36 -5.97 -10.18 -0.02
CA ILE A 36 -4.92 -10.03 1.00
C ILE A 36 -5.36 -9.16 2.18
N PHE A 37 -6.36 -8.30 1.99
CA PHE A 37 -6.91 -7.41 3.00
C PHE A 37 -8.19 -7.96 3.68
N ALA A 38 -8.65 -9.16 3.33
CA ALA A 38 -9.92 -9.70 3.81
C ALA A 38 -9.97 -9.85 5.35
N GLY A 39 -8.85 -10.18 5.98
CA GLY A 39 -8.76 -10.29 7.44
C GLY A 39 -8.76 -8.95 8.19
N TRP A 40 -8.47 -7.85 7.52
CA TRP A 40 -8.25 -6.54 8.13
C TRP A 40 -9.51 -5.96 8.79
N ARG A 41 -10.68 -6.23 8.22
CA ARG A 41 -11.97 -5.76 8.76
C ARG A 41 -12.25 -6.21 10.20
N HIS A 42 -11.69 -7.37 10.60
CA HIS A 42 -11.92 -7.94 11.92
C HIS A 42 -10.97 -7.38 12.98
N ALA A 43 -9.86 -6.77 12.54
CA ALA A 43 -8.84 -6.24 13.41
C ALA A 43 -8.83 -4.70 13.46
N LEU A 44 -9.50 -4.02 12.52
CA LEU A 44 -9.69 -2.57 12.55
C LEU A 44 -10.96 -2.19 13.32
N PRO A 45 -10.97 -0.97 13.93
CA PRO A 45 -12.19 -0.41 14.52
C PRO A 45 -13.34 -0.34 13.50
N ALA A 46 -14.58 -0.59 13.95
CA ALA A 46 -15.78 -0.56 13.09
C ALA A 46 -16.08 0.82 12.48
N SER A 47 -15.45 1.88 12.96
CA SER A 47 -15.50 3.23 12.38
C SER A 47 -14.63 3.39 11.13
N LEU A 48 -13.84 2.39 10.76
CA LEU A 48 -12.97 2.40 9.58
C LEU A 48 -13.38 1.32 8.59
N GLU A 49 -13.73 1.73 7.36
CA GLU A 49 -14.11 0.81 6.29
C GLU A 49 -12.90 0.46 5.44
N VAL A 50 -12.59 -0.83 5.31
CA VAL A 50 -11.55 -1.32 4.40
C VAL A 50 -12.13 -1.45 3.00
N CYS A 51 -11.58 -0.69 2.06
CA CYS A 51 -11.91 -0.69 0.65
C CYS A 51 -10.71 -1.23 -0.15
N ALA A 52 -10.64 -2.55 -0.30
CA ALA A 52 -9.54 -3.19 -1.01
C ALA A 52 -9.68 -3.01 -2.53
N ILE A 53 -8.60 -2.61 -3.16
CA ILE A 53 -8.56 -2.40 -4.61
C ILE A 53 -8.29 -3.73 -5.32
N GLU A 54 -9.14 -4.03 -6.31
CA GLU A 54 -8.99 -5.15 -7.23
C GLU A 54 -8.68 -4.61 -8.62
N LEU A 55 -7.41 -4.64 -8.99
CA LEU A 55 -6.98 -4.23 -10.34
C LEU A 55 -7.39 -5.27 -11.40
N PRO A 56 -7.46 -4.92 -12.69
CA PRO A 56 -7.70 -5.87 -13.78
C PRO A 56 -6.70 -7.05 -13.78
N GLY A 57 -7.12 -8.20 -14.29
CA GLY A 57 -6.31 -9.40 -14.41
C GLY A 57 -6.27 -10.28 -13.15
N ARG A 58 -7.05 -9.95 -12.09
CA ARG A 58 -7.05 -10.72 -10.83
C ARG A 58 -8.42 -10.77 -10.17
N GLY A 59 -8.59 -11.72 -9.24
CA GLY A 59 -9.80 -11.85 -8.41
C GLY A 59 -11.07 -11.80 -9.23
N SER A 60 -12.02 -10.94 -8.86
CA SER A 60 -13.29 -10.73 -9.56
C SER A 60 -13.14 -10.11 -10.96
N ARG A 61 -11.95 -9.59 -11.28
CA ARG A 61 -11.61 -8.95 -12.56
C ARG A 61 -10.60 -9.78 -13.39
N PHE A 62 -10.50 -11.07 -13.10
CA PHE A 62 -9.51 -11.97 -13.72
C PHE A 62 -9.59 -12.02 -15.26
N ALA A 63 -10.80 -11.93 -15.81
CA ALA A 63 -11.00 -11.95 -17.29
C ALA A 63 -10.62 -10.64 -17.99
N GLU A 64 -10.32 -9.58 -17.24
CA GLU A 64 -9.89 -8.31 -17.82
C GLU A 64 -8.37 -8.32 -18.06
N PRO A 65 -7.87 -7.70 -19.14
CA PRO A 65 -6.43 -7.60 -19.38
C PRO A 65 -5.76 -6.78 -18.25
N ALA A 66 -4.65 -7.28 -17.71
CA ALA A 66 -3.86 -6.56 -16.70
C ALA A 66 -3.26 -5.29 -17.31
N LEU A 67 -3.22 -4.21 -16.52
CA LEU A 67 -2.64 -2.93 -16.92
C LEU A 67 -1.12 -2.95 -16.73
N THR A 68 -0.38 -2.45 -17.72
CA THR A 68 1.08 -2.46 -17.74
C THR A 68 1.72 -1.08 -17.55
N HIS A 69 0.91 -0.02 -17.48
CA HIS A 69 1.38 1.37 -17.39
C HIS A 69 0.75 2.08 -16.20
N MET A 70 1.57 2.79 -15.43
CA MET A 70 1.14 3.49 -14.21
C MET A 70 0.00 4.46 -14.46
N ASP A 71 0.08 5.25 -15.53
CA ASP A 71 -0.98 6.22 -15.85
C ASP A 71 -2.34 5.55 -16.06
N ALA A 72 -2.37 4.41 -16.75
CA ALA A 72 -3.61 3.66 -16.96
C ALA A 72 -4.17 3.10 -15.64
N VAL A 73 -3.29 2.63 -14.74
CA VAL A 73 -3.69 2.18 -13.40
C VAL A 73 -4.26 3.33 -12.60
N VAL A 74 -3.59 4.47 -12.58
CA VAL A 74 -4.01 5.65 -11.80
C VAL A 74 -5.29 6.24 -12.35
N ASP A 75 -5.46 6.35 -13.68
CA ASP A 75 -6.69 6.85 -14.30
C ASP A 75 -7.91 5.96 -13.98
N GLU A 76 -7.70 4.64 -13.95
CA GLU A 76 -8.73 3.69 -13.50
C GLU A 76 -9.12 3.94 -12.04
N LEU A 77 -8.13 4.10 -11.16
CA LEU A 77 -8.34 4.30 -9.72
C LEU A 77 -8.98 5.66 -9.42
N VAL A 78 -8.61 6.72 -10.13
CA VAL A 78 -9.24 8.05 -10.00
C VAL A 78 -10.74 7.95 -10.28
N ARG A 79 -11.14 7.22 -11.35
CA ARG A 79 -12.55 6.99 -11.64
C ARG A 79 -13.22 6.17 -10.53
N MET A 80 -12.62 5.05 -10.13
CA MET A 80 -13.18 4.19 -9.09
C MET A 80 -13.40 4.92 -7.76
N VAL A 81 -12.39 5.65 -7.28
CA VAL A 81 -12.49 6.46 -6.05
C VAL A 81 -13.45 7.63 -6.27
N GLY A 82 -13.48 8.20 -7.49
CA GLY A 82 -14.39 9.27 -7.90
C GLY A 82 -15.85 8.89 -7.78
N ASP A 83 -16.19 7.67 -8.15
CA ASP A 83 -17.55 7.12 -8.16
C ASP A 83 -18.01 6.65 -6.77
N CYS A 84 -17.12 6.64 -5.76
CA CYS A 84 -17.51 6.33 -4.39
C CYS A 84 -18.30 7.48 -3.77
N PRO A 85 -19.29 7.19 -2.90
CA PRO A 85 -19.95 8.21 -2.09
C PRO A 85 -18.92 9.02 -1.30
N PRO A 86 -19.10 10.36 -1.20
CA PRO A 86 -18.18 11.21 -0.46
C PRO A 86 -18.00 10.77 0.99
N ALA A 87 -16.77 10.58 1.42
CA ALA A 87 -16.36 10.32 2.80
C ALA A 87 -14.88 10.69 2.96
N PRO A 88 -14.41 11.00 4.16
CA PRO A 88 -12.98 11.06 4.44
C PRO A 88 -12.32 9.72 4.09
N PHE A 89 -11.10 9.75 3.51
CA PHE A 89 -10.41 8.52 3.18
C PHE A 89 -8.89 8.65 3.28
N ALA A 90 -8.24 7.56 3.65
CA ALA A 90 -6.80 7.39 3.58
C ALA A 90 -6.43 6.43 2.43
N LEU A 91 -5.22 6.54 1.93
CA LEU A 91 -4.64 5.59 0.99
C LEU A 91 -3.58 4.76 1.73
N PHE A 92 -3.68 3.46 1.62
CA PHE A 92 -2.67 2.50 2.04
C PHE A 92 -2.17 1.74 0.82
N GLY A 93 -0.87 1.65 0.63
CA GLY A 93 -0.28 0.84 -0.42
C GLY A 93 0.91 0.04 0.08
N HIS A 94 1.03 -1.23 -0.35
CA HIS A 94 2.15 -2.08 -0.01
C HIS A 94 3.01 -2.38 -1.25
N SER A 95 4.32 -2.18 -1.16
CA SER A 95 5.28 -2.40 -2.24
C SER A 95 4.88 -1.63 -3.51
N MET A 96 4.58 -2.27 -4.65
CA MET A 96 4.04 -1.60 -5.83
C MET A 96 2.83 -0.73 -5.50
N GLY A 97 1.93 -1.22 -4.65
CA GLY A 97 0.75 -0.48 -4.22
C GLY A 97 1.06 0.85 -3.56
N ALA A 98 2.22 1.01 -2.91
CA ALA A 98 2.64 2.28 -2.31
C ALA A 98 2.95 3.34 -3.38
N VAL A 99 3.58 2.94 -4.48
CA VAL A 99 3.85 3.84 -5.62
C VAL A 99 2.54 4.24 -6.29
N VAL A 100 1.67 3.26 -6.53
CA VAL A 100 0.33 3.52 -7.11
C VAL A 100 -0.47 4.45 -6.21
N ALA A 101 -0.44 4.25 -4.87
CA ALA A 101 -1.13 5.10 -3.90
C ALA A 101 -0.59 6.55 -3.92
N ALA A 102 0.72 6.74 -4.06
CA ALA A 102 1.33 8.07 -4.15
C ALA A 102 0.89 8.82 -5.42
N GLU A 103 0.90 8.15 -6.57
CA GLU A 103 0.45 8.76 -7.83
C GLU A 103 -1.06 9.02 -7.82
N LEU A 104 -1.85 8.11 -7.24
CA LEU A 104 -3.28 8.34 -7.02
C LEU A 104 -3.51 9.54 -6.10
N ALA A 105 -2.76 9.65 -4.98
CA ALA A 105 -2.84 10.80 -4.09
C ALA A 105 -2.57 12.11 -4.82
N ARG A 106 -1.51 12.16 -5.63
CA ARG A 106 -1.17 13.34 -6.45
C ARG A 106 -2.34 13.76 -7.34
N ARG A 107 -2.90 12.83 -8.11
CA ARG A 107 -4.03 13.10 -9.01
C ARG A 107 -5.28 13.55 -8.26
N LEU A 108 -5.57 12.95 -7.11
CA LEU A 108 -6.71 13.31 -6.28
C LEU A 108 -6.53 14.68 -5.62
N VAL A 109 -5.32 15.05 -5.21
CA VAL A 109 -4.98 16.39 -4.70
C VAL A 109 -5.21 17.44 -5.80
N GLU A 110 -4.72 17.21 -7.01
CA GLU A 110 -4.93 18.10 -8.17
C GLU A 110 -6.42 18.27 -8.51
N LEU A 111 -7.23 17.24 -8.29
CA LEU A 111 -8.69 17.28 -8.47
C LEU A 111 -9.46 17.88 -7.27
N GLY A 112 -8.75 18.40 -6.25
CA GLY A 112 -9.37 18.97 -5.05
C GLY A 112 -10.02 17.95 -4.11
N ARG A 113 -9.62 16.67 -4.20
CA ARG A 113 -10.13 15.56 -3.39
C ARG A 113 -8.99 14.87 -2.60
N PRO A 114 -8.23 15.61 -1.79
CA PRO A 114 -7.06 15.04 -1.10
C PRO A 114 -7.47 13.93 -0.14
N PRO A 115 -6.71 12.82 -0.08
CA PRO A 115 -6.81 11.88 1.02
C PRO A 115 -6.38 12.55 2.33
N ILE A 116 -6.87 12.04 3.48
CA ILE A 116 -6.49 12.55 4.80
C ILE A 116 -5.09 12.09 5.21
N ALA A 117 -4.59 11.02 4.64
CA ALA A 117 -3.22 10.52 4.80
C ALA A 117 -2.85 9.56 3.66
N LEU A 118 -1.54 9.48 3.37
CA LEU A 118 -0.92 8.42 2.57
C LEU A 118 -0.07 7.53 3.48
N VAL A 119 -0.30 6.23 3.45
CA VAL A 119 0.52 5.24 4.15
C VAL A 119 1.24 4.37 3.11
N ALA A 120 2.54 4.59 2.98
CA ALA A 120 3.42 3.86 2.06
C ALA A 120 4.15 2.74 2.81
N SER A 121 3.88 1.50 2.46
CA SER A 121 4.38 0.31 3.15
C SER A 121 5.36 -0.47 2.26
N ALA A 122 6.52 -0.86 2.81
CA ALA A 122 7.54 -1.69 2.18
C ALA A 122 7.96 -1.20 0.76
N CYS A 123 8.22 0.09 0.62
CA CYS A 123 8.59 0.65 -0.67
C CYS A 123 9.57 1.81 -0.55
N ALA A 124 10.61 1.81 -1.37
CA ALA A 124 11.45 2.98 -1.59
C ALA A 124 10.64 4.12 -2.24
N ALA A 125 10.98 5.37 -1.93
CA ALA A 125 10.31 6.52 -2.51
C ALA A 125 10.32 6.46 -4.06
N PRO A 126 9.21 6.82 -4.74
CA PRO A 126 9.00 6.55 -6.17
C PRO A 126 10.00 7.23 -7.11
N HIS A 127 10.66 8.30 -6.66
CA HIS A 127 11.68 9.02 -7.44
C HIS A 127 13.04 8.33 -7.41
N LEU A 128 13.26 7.40 -6.48
CA LEU A 128 14.52 6.67 -6.40
C LEU A 128 14.61 5.60 -7.49
N PRO A 129 15.79 5.34 -8.03
CA PRO A 129 16.01 4.26 -8.97
C PRO A 129 15.78 2.91 -8.28
N ILE A 130 15.21 1.96 -9.01
CA ILE A 130 15.12 0.58 -8.53
C ILE A 130 16.52 -0.02 -8.57
N ARG A 131 17.04 -0.40 -7.40
CA ARG A 131 18.37 -1.00 -7.24
C ARG A 131 18.24 -2.52 -7.35
N ARG A 132 18.22 -3.03 -8.59
CA ARG A 132 18.21 -4.47 -8.87
C ARG A 132 19.17 -4.76 -10.01
N GLU A 133 19.78 -5.93 -9.96
CA GLU A 133 20.66 -6.42 -11.01
C GLU A 133 19.91 -6.67 -12.31
N HIS A 134 18.64 -7.12 -12.20
CA HIS A 134 17.82 -7.47 -13.34
C HIS A 134 16.46 -6.78 -13.30
N VAL A 135 15.94 -6.49 -14.49
CA VAL A 135 14.56 -6.03 -14.72
C VAL A 135 13.66 -7.27 -14.68
N LEU A 136 12.88 -7.43 -13.61
CA LEU A 136 12.15 -8.66 -13.33
C LEU A 136 11.12 -9.00 -14.40
N HIS A 137 10.36 -8.00 -14.89
CA HIS A 137 9.32 -8.25 -15.90
C HIS A 137 9.87 -8.77 -17.24
N LEU A 138 11.17 -8.63 -17.50
CA LEU A 138 11.84 -9.12 -18.70
C LEU A 138 12.48 -10.50 -18.51
N LEU A 139 12.58 -11.00 -17.29
CA LEU A 139 13.19 -12.30 -17.02
C LEU A 139 12.41 -13.45 -17.70
N PRO A 140 13.11 -14.50 -18.18
CA PRO A 140 12.46 -15.76 -18.53
C PRO A 140 11.63 -16.29 -17.35
N ARG A 141 10.58 -17.07 -17.66
CA ARG A 141 9.60 -17.56 -16.67
C ARG A 141 10.23 -18.14 -15.41
N ASP A 142 11.12 -19.11 -15.57
CA ASP A 142 11.72 -19.81 -14.43
C ASP A 142 12.65 -18.92 -13.62
N ALA A 143 13.41 -18.05 -14.29
CA ALA A 143 14.24 -17.05 -13.62
C ALA A 143 13.39 -16.04 -12.83
N LEU A 144 12.24 -15.64 -13.35
CA LEU A 144 11.31 -14.77 -12.63
C LEU A 144 10.74 -15.46 -11.38
N ILE A 145 10.36 -16.72 -11.47
CA ILE A 145 9.86 -17.50 -10.32
C ILE A 145 10.93 -17.56 -9.23
N GLU A 146 12.17 -17.91 -9.57
CA GLU A 146 13.27 -17.99 -8.62
C GLU A 146 13.59 -16.62 -7.99
N ALA A 147 13.58 -15.55 -8.80
CA ALA A 147 13.76 -14.19 -8.30
C ALA A 147 12.65 -13.79 -7.32
N LEU A 148 11.38 -14.10 -7.61
CA LEU A 148 10.26 -13.79 -6.74
C LEU A 148 10.30 -14.59 -5.42
N ILE A 149 10.74 -15.85 -5.46
CA ILE A 149 10.94 -16.66 -4.25
C ILE A 149 12.07 -16.09 -3.40
N HIS A 150 13.17 -15.68 -4.03
CA HIS A 150 14.30 -15.06 -3.33
C HIS A 150 13.92 -13.73 -2.65
N LEU A 151 12.98 -13.01 -3.24
CA LEU A 151 12.45 -11.75 -2.72
C LEU A 151 11.27 -11.96 -1.74
N ASP A 152 11.00 -13.18 -1.30
CA ASP A 152 9.84 -13.56 -0.51
C ASP A 152 8.48 -13.24 -1.14
N GLY A 153 8.46 -12.87 -2.41
CA GLY A 153 7.24 -12.54 -3.17
C GLY A 153 6.39 -13.76 -3.53
N LEU A 154 6.97 -14.95 -3.46
CA LEU A 154 6.28 -16.24 -3.63
C LEU A 154 6.74 -17.21 -2.54
N PRO A 155 5.81 -18.03 -2.00
CA PRO A 155 6.19 -19.08 -1.06
C PRO A 155 7.02 -20.16 -1.76
N PRO A 156 7.93 -20.89 -1.05
CA PRO A 156 8.78 -21.93 -1.63
C PRO A 156 8.02 -23.04 -2.36
N ILE A 157 6.78 -23.36 -1.93
CA ILE A 157 5.88 -24.30 -2.59
C ILE A 157 5.57 -23.93 -4.05
N ALA A 158 5.79 -22.69 -4.43
CA ALA A 158 5.63 -22.22 -5.81
C ALA A 158 6.56 -22.97 -6.80
N ARG A 159 7.72 -23.47 -6.32
CA ARG A 159 8.62 -24.32 -7.13
C ARG A 159 7.96 -25.62 -7.58
N GLU A 160 7.08 -26.16 -6.76
CA GLU A 160 6.38 -27.42 -7.00
C GLU A 160 5.06 -27.25 -7.75
N ARG A 161 4.46 -26.05 -7.65
CA ARG A 161 3.16 -25.73 -8.23
C ARG A 161 3.29 -24.78 -9.43
N ARG A 162 4.27 -25.04 -10.30
CA ARG A 162 4.62 -24.19 -11.44
C ARG A 162 3.46 -23.98 -12.41
N ASP A 163 2.66 -25.02 -12.68
CA ASP A 163 1.50 -24.93 -13.58
C ASP A 163 0.43 -23.97 -13.05
N PHE A 164 0.23 -23.95 -11.72
CA PHE A 164 -0.68 -23.02 -11.08
C PHE A 164 -0.21 -21.57 -11.24
N LEU A 165 1.10 -21.33 -11.14
CA LEU A 165 1.69 -20.00 -11.31
C LEU A 165 1.49 -19.42 -12.70
N ASP A 166 1.40 -20.26 -13.75
CA ASP A 166 1.21 -19.80 -15.13
C ASP A 166 -0.07 -19.00 -15.30
N THR A 167 -1.09 -19.30 -14.51
CA THR A 167 -2.34 -18.54 -14.48
C THR A 167 -2.16 -17.10 -13.98
N PHE A 168 -1.23 -16.87 -13.01
CA PHE A 168 -1.01 -15.56 -12.40
C PHE A 168 0.19 -14.82 -12.97
N MET A 169 1.05 -15.53 -13.70
CA MET A 169 2.29 -14.95 -14.24
C MET A 169 2.06 -13.73 -15.15
N PRO A 170 1.03 -13.71 -16.03
CA PRO A 170 0.75 -12.51 -16.83
C PRO A 170 0.48 -11.27 -15.97
N THR A 171 -0.32 -11.43 -14.90
CA THR A 171 -0.66 -10.35 -13.97
C THR A 171 0.56 -9.88 -13.17
N ILE A 172 1.33 -10.82 -12.62
CA ILE A 172 2.58 -10.50 -11.89
C ILE A 172 3.53 -9.72 -12.80
N ARG A 173 3.70 -10.16 -14.04
CA ARG A 173 4.60 -9.53 -15.03
C ARG A 173 4.12 -8.13 -15.41
N ALA A 174 2.82 -7.93 -15.61
CA ALA A 174 2.23 -6.63 -15.91
C ALA A 174 2.43 -5.65 -14.76
N ASP A 175 2.23 -6.08 -13.52
CA ASP A 175 2.45 -5.27 -12.33
C ASP A 175 3.92 -4.89 -12.15
N LEU A 176 4.82 -5.84 -12.35
CA LEU A 176 6.27 -5.58 -12.31
C LEU A 176 6.66 -4.59 -13.41
N GLN A 177 6.13 -4.74 -14.63
CA GLN A 177 6.36 -3.80 -15.73
C GLN A 177 5.89 -2.40 -15.35
N CYS A 178 4.66 -2.27 -14.85
CA CYS A 178 4.09 -1.01 -14.39
C CYS A 178 5.02 -0.33 -13.36
N ARG A 179 5.50 -1.07 -12.36
CA ARG A 179 6.39 -0.55 -11.31
C ARG A 179 7.79 -0.23 -11.83
N GLU A 180 8.37 -1.08 -12.67
CA GLU A 180 9.76 -0.98 -13.09
C GLU A 180 9.98 0.06 -14.20
N THR A 181 8.99 0.33 -15.01
CA THR A 181 9.04 1.35 -16.07
C THR A 181 8.65 2.76 -15.57
N TRP A 182 7.98 2.86 -14.41
CA TRP A 182 7.54 4.13 -13.85
C TRP A 182 8.66 4.85 -13.11
N ARG A 183 8.71 6.16 -13.30
CA ARG A 183 9.55 7.08 -12.53
C ARG A 183 8.72 8.30 -12.15
N SER A 184 8.75 8.64 -10.88
CA SER A 184 8.10 9.83 -10.36
C SER A 184 9.13 10.93 -10.09
N THR A 185 8.70 12.18 -10.11
CA THR A 185 9.45 13.29 -9.54
C THR A 185 8.88 13.64 -8.18
N PRO A 186 9.70 14.02 -7.19
CA PRO A 186 9.19 14.49 -5.91
C PRO A 186 8.23 15.67 -6.12
N HIS A 187 7.10 15.63 -5.43
CA HIS A 187 6.12 16.71 -5.42
C HIS A 187 5.44 16.74 -4.06
N ASP A 188 5.16 17.93 -3.57
CA ASP A 188 4.52 18.13 -2.27
C ASP A 188 3.02 17.81 -2.36
N LEU A 189 2.60 16.71 -1.76
CA LEU A 189 1.21 16.30 -1.69
C LEU A 189 0.38 17.14 -0.71
N ARG A 190 1.02 17.86 0.22
CA ARG A 190 0.38 18.64 1.30
C ARG A 190 -0.62 17.84 2.13
N ILE A 191 -0.35 16.56 2.27
CA ILE A 191 -1.07 15.63 3.16
C ILE A 191 -0.06 14.88 4.02
N PRO A 192 -0.45 14.34 5.19
CA PRO A 192 0.41 13.46 5.97
C PRO A 192 0.88 12.25 5.17
N VAL A 193 2.19 11.94 5.27
CA VAL A 193 2.81 10.76 4.67
C VAL A 193 3.46 9.92 5.76
N HIS A 194 3.03 8.68 5.88
CA HIS A 194 3.53 7.72 6.85
C HIS A 194 4.16 6.54 6.13
N VAL A 195 5.37 6.17 6.51
CA VAL A 195 6.12 5.07 5.89
C VAL A 195 6.22 3.90 6.85
N LEU A 196 5.87 2.71 6.39
CA LEU A 196 5.98 1.48 7.16
C LEU A 196 7.06 0.58 6.54
N THR A 197 7.98 0.08 7.38
CA THR A 197 9.08 -0.79 6.94
C THR A 197 9.14 -2.07 7.76
N GLY A 198 9.65 -3.16 7.16
CA GLY A 198 10.01 -4.37 7.88
C GLY A 198 11.43 -4.28 8.45
N ALA A 199 11.65 -4.87 9.62
CA ALA A 199 12.97 -4.88 10.27
C ALA A 199 14.01 -5.66 9.45
N ASP A 200 13.55 -6.71 8.77
CA ASP A 200 14.37 -7.63 7.98
C ASP A 200 14.07 -7.49 6.47
N ASP A 201 13.47 -6.35 6.06
CA ASP A 201 13.21 -6.08 4.65
C ASP A 201 14.51 -5.72 3.91
N GLY A 202 15.07 -6.67 3.18
CA GLY A 202 16.28 -6.46 2.38
C GLY A 202 16.08 -5.60 1.12
N LEU A 203 14.85 -5.22 0.78
CA LEU A 203 14.52 -4.45 -0.42
C LEU A 203 14.41 -2.94 -0.17
N VAL A 204 14.17 -2.54 1.08
CA VAL A 204 13.92 -1.14 1.46
C VAL A 204 14.84 -0.75 2.61
N SER A 205 15.84 0.06 2.31
CA SER A 205 16.73 0.62 3.33
C SER A 205 16.05 1.76 4.10
N GLU A 206 16.63 2.14 5.25
CA GLU A 206 16.20 3.31 5.99
C GLU A 206 16.29 4.59 5.15
N ALA A 207 17.33 4.74 4.35
CA ALA A 207 17.50 5.87 3.43
C ALA A 207 16.40 5.92 2.37
N ASP A 208 15.97 4.76 1.86
CA ASP A 208 14.86 4.65 0.90
C ASP A 208 13.53 5.06 1.53
N ALA A 209 13.33 4.73 2.81
CA ALA A 209 12.15 5.14 3.58
C ALA A 209 12.19 6.66 3.90
N LEU A 210 13.33 7.19 4.31
CA LEU A 210 13.50 8.63 4.58
C LEU A 210 13.25 9.49 3.33
N ALA A 211 13.58 8.99 2.16
CA ALA A 211 13.39 9.71 0.90
C ALA A 211 11.92 10.06 0.59
N TRP A 212 10.94 9.39 1.20
CA TRP A 212 9.52 9.75 1.12
C TRP A 212 9.21 11.12 1.72
N HIS A 213 10.07 11.68 2.58
CA HIS A 213 9.91 13.03 3.12
C HIS A 213 9.81 14.09 2.01
N ALA A 214 10.39 13.83 0.84
CA ALA A 214 10.31 14.71 -0.32
C ALA A 214 8.89 14.83 -0.93
N PHE A 215 7.92 14.03 -0.46
CA PHE A 215 6.55 14.02 -0.96
C PHE A 215 5.56 14.78 -0.05
N THR A 216 6.01 15.37 1.04
CA THR A 216 5.12 16.15 1.91
C THR A 216 5.85 17.26 2.65
N SER A 217 5.18 18.40 2.78
CA SER A 217 5.55 19.51 3.67
C SER A 217 4.77 19.52 5.00
N THR A 218 3.89 18.54 5.20
CA THR A 218 3.07 18.43 6.41
C THR A 218 3.66 17.41 7.38
N GLU A 219 2.89 16.44 7.85
CA GLU A 219 3.36 15.42 8.78
C GLU A 219 4.06 14.29 8.03
N PHE A 220 5.25 13.91 8.51
CA PHE A 220 6.01 12.75 8.04
C PHE A 220 6.39 11.85 9.20
N SER A 221 6.23 10.54 9.04
CA SER A 221 6.70 9.57 10.03
C SER A 221 7.14 8.25 9.38
N ILE A 222 8.03 7.56 10.08
CA ILE A 222 8.45 6.20 9.73
C ILE A 222 8.17 5.28 10.91
N ARG A 223 7.59 4.12 10.66
CA ARG A 223 7.41 3.07 11.65
C ARG A 223 7.99 1.77 11.14
N ARG A 224 8.82 1.13 11.95
CA ARG A 224 9.42 -0.18 11.69
C ARG A 224 8.66 -1.27 12.42
N PHE A 225 8.42 -2.40 11.74
CA PHE A 225 7.73 -3.58 12.24
C PHE A 225 8.63 -4.80 12.14
N ASP A 226 8.43 -5.79 12.99
CA ASP A 226 9.14 -7.07 12.90
C ASP A 226 8.76 -7.82 11.63
N GLY A 227 9.74 -8.43 10.97
CA GLY A 227 9.60 -9.22 9.76
C GLY A 227 10.23 -8.60 8.50
N GLY A 228 10.19 -9.35 7.41
CA GLY A 228 10.73 -8.98 6.10
C GLY A 228 9.78 -8.13 5.26
N HIS A 229 9.91 -8.22 3.94
CA HIS A 229 9.13 -7.40 2.99
C HIS A 229 7.61 -7.51 3.18
N PHE A 230 7.11 -8.68 3.56
CA PHE A 230 5.67 -8.94 3.74
C PHE A 230 5.22 -8.90 5.21
N PHE A 231 5.85 -8.04 6.03
CA PHE A 231 5.49 -7.86 7.46
C PHE A 231 4.00 -7.54 7.68
N ILE A 232 3.28 -7.03 6.69
CA ILE A 232 1.83 -6.81 6.78
C ILE A 232 1.03 -8.10 7.05
N HIS A 233 1.62 -9.27 6.82
CA HIS A 233 1.03 -10.57 7.14
C HIS A 233 1.50 -11.08 8.50
N SER A 234 2.82 -11.04 8.77
CA SER A 234 3.40 -11.56 10.02
C SER A 234 3.17 -10.66 11.23
N ALA A 235 3.17 -9.34 11.04
CA ALA A 235 2.92 -8.33 12.08
C ALA A 235 1.55 -7.65 11.91
N MET A 236 0.57 -8.32 11.32
CA MET A 236 -0.70 -7.74 10.89
C MET A 236 -1.38 -6.90 11.96
N GLN A 237 -1.54 -7.40 13.19
CA GLN A 237 -2.23 -6.67 14.25
C GLN A 237 -1.52 -5.35 14.58
N ALA A 238 -0.20 -5.35 14.74
CA ALA A 238 0.57 -4.15 15.05
C ALA A 238 0.50 -3.12 13.91
N VAL A 239 0.49 -3.57 12.65
CA VAL A 239 0.31 -2.71 11.47
C VAL A 239 -1.07 -2.08 11.48
N LEU A 240 -2.13 -2.83 11.78
CA LEU A 240 -3.50 -2.35 11.78
C LEU A 240 -3.79 -1.40 12.95
N ASP A 241 -3.25 -1.66 14.13
CA ASP A 241 -3.34 -0.74 15.28
C ASP A 241 -2.70 0.60 14.93
N HIS A 242 -1.53 0.57 14.28
CA HIS A 242 -0.85 1.79 13.86
C HIS A 242 -1.60 2.53 12.73
N LEU A 243 -2.11 1.81 11.75
CA LEU A 243 -2.91 2.36 10.65
C LEU A 243 -4.18 3.03 11.17
N ALA A 244 -4.87 2.38 12.13
CA ALA A 244 -6.05 2.96 12.78
C ALA A 244 -5.71 4.27 13.49
N ALA A 245 -4.61 4.30 14.25
CA ALA A 245 -4.15 5.51 14.95
C ALA A 245 -3.84 6.65 13.97
N ILE A 246 -3.17 6.36 12.83
CA ILE A 246 -2.92 7.36 11.77
C ILE A 246 -4.24 7.95 11.27
N VAL A 247 -5.19 7.10 10.86
CA VAL A 247 -6.44 7.55 10.25
C VAL A 247 -7.29 8.35 11.25
N GLN A 248 -7.41 7.87 12.49
CA GLN A 248 -8.16 8.58 13.55
C GLN A 248 -7.55 9.93 13.86
N ARG A 249 -6.23 10.03 13.98
CA ARG A 249 -5.52 11.31 14.19
C ARG A 249 -5.75 12.27 13.02
N SER A 250 -5.65 11.79 11.78
CA SER A 250 -5.87 12.63 10.60
C SER A 250 -7.31 13.13 10.50
N LEU A 251 -8.30 12.32 10.95
CA LEU A 251 -9.69 12.75 11.08
C LEU A 251 -9.88 13.85 12.12
N ALA A 252 -9.30 13.69 13.32
CA ALA A 252 -9.38 14.68 14.41
C ALA A 252 -8.80 16.02 13.97
N LEU A 253 -7.64 16.03 13.33
CA LEU A 253 -7.01 17.25 12.80
C LEU A 253 -7.90 17.95 11.76
N ARG A 254 -8.61 17.20 10.92
CA ARG A 254 -9.55 17.76 9.94
C ARG A 254 -10.76 18.45 10.60
N HIS A 255 -11.20 17.95 11.76
CA HIS A 255 -12.30 18.53 12.52
C HIS A 255 -11.88 19.68 13.44
N GLY A 256 -10.59 20.07 13.45
CA GLY A 256 -10.06 21.14 14.30
C GLY A 256 -9.85 20.74 15.76
N GLU A 257 -9.86 19.44 16.05
CA GLU A 257 -9.59 18.92 17.39
C GLU A 257 -8.08 18.97 17.70
N SER A 258 -7.71 19.50 18.88
CA SER A 258 -6.30 19.53 19.33
C SER A 258 -5.85 18.10 19.67
N VAL A 259 -4.98 17.53 18.83
CA VAL A 259 -4.39 16.21 19.08
C VAL A 259 -3.02 16.37 19.72
N ALA A 260 -2.83 15.81 20.93
CA ALA A 260 -1.54 15.80 21.61
C ALA A 260 -0.48 15.09 20.73
N PRO A 261 0.77 15.62 20.65
CA PRO A 261 1.82 15.01 19.85
C PRO A 261 2.11 13.58 20.33
N ALA A 262 2.23 12.65 19.39
CA ALA A 262 2.66 11.29 19.70
C ALA A 262 4.05 11.33 20.33
N ARG A 263 4.21 10.79 21.54
CA ARG A 263 5.51 10.67 22.19
C ARG A 263 6.38 9.76 21.35
N HIS A 264 7.48 10.29 20.80
CA HIS A 264 8.53 9.47 20.20
C HIS A 264 9.07 8.54 21.28
N ALA A 265 8.79 7.25 21.16
CA ALA A 265 9.48 6.23 21.94
C ALA A 265 10.90 6.12 21.38
N CYS A 266 11.82 6.91 21.93
CA CYS A 266 13.24 6.70 21.77
C CYS A 266 13.57 5.37 22.49
N ALA A 267 14.07 4.37 21.78
CA ALA A 267 14.54 3.13 22.36
C ALA A 267 15.69 3.45 23.34
N PRO A 268 15.77 2.79 24.52
CA PRO A 268 16.86 3.05 25.45
C PRO A 268 18.18 2.53 24.88
N ASP A 269 19.17 3.40 24.88
CA ASP A 269 20.59 3.10 24.68
C ASP A 269 21.02 1.94 25.59
N HIS A 270 21.38 0.81 25.02
CA HIS A 270 22.10 -0.23 25.75
C HIS A 270 23.56 0.21 25.93
N ASP A 271 23.79 0.90 27.04
CA ASP A 271 25.10 1.13 27.62
C ASP A 271 25.79 -0.23 27.87
N ARG A 272 26.74 -0.58 27.01
CA ARG A 272 27.69 -1.65 27.27
C ARG A 272 28.80 -1.10 28.16
N GLY A 273 28.58 -1.17 29.45
CA GLY A 273 29.65 -1.02 30.43
C GLY A 273 30.74 -2.05 30.21
N MET A 274 31.93 -1.54 29.84
CA MET A 274 33.19 -2.26 29.99
C MET A 274 33.50 -2.46 31.48
N LYS A 275 33.72 -3.69 31.85
CA LYS A 275 34.74 -4.11 32.85
C LYS A 275 35.24 -5.50 32.48
#